data_cde28a4ff783f6492a0a7e0caeb38b3f
#
_entry.id   cde28a4ff783f6492a0a7e0caeb38b3f
#
_cell.length_a   1.000
_cell.length_b   1.000
_cell.length_c   1.000
_cell.angle_alpha   90.00
_cell.angle_beta   90.00
_cell.angle_gamma   90.00
#
_symmetry.space_group_name_H-M   'P 1'
#
loop_
_entity.id
_entity.type
_entity.pdbx_description
1 polymer ?
#
loop_
_entity_poly.entity_id
_entity_poly.type
_entity_poly.pdbx_seq_one_letter_code
_entity_poly.pdbx_strand_id
1 'polypeptide(L)'
;MSRNVVAPIAVALALAAAGSAQAATKTASFNVTATVANNCLISANPLALGAFDGTNNLAATSTVVVRCTNGTAYNVDLSSGLSGSFAARTMLSGSDPLVYNLYTDTTYTNVW
;
A
#
# COMPACT_ATOMS: atom_id res chain seq x y z
N MET A 1 89.15 -33.29 -50.50
CA MET A 1 88.20 -34.32 -50.08
C MET A 1 87.18 -33.65 -49.15
N SER A 2 86.03 -33.34 -49.67
CA SER A 2 84.96 -32.73 -48.87
C SER A 2 84.13 -33.83 -48.25
N ARG A 3 83.94 -33.77 -46.98
CA ARG A 3 83.00 -34.63 -46.25
C ARG A 3 81.79 -33.74 -45.83
N ASN A 4 80.77 -33.90 -46.55
CA ASN A 4 79.47 -33.30 -46.16
C ASN A 4 78.94 -34.02 -44.94
N VAL A 5 78.86 -33.31 -43.87
CA VAL A 5 78.10 -33.76 -42.67
C VAL A 5 76.70 -33.14 -42.74
N VAL A 6 75.76 -33.98 -43.09
CA VAL A 6 74.38 -33.64 -43.04
C VAL A 6 73.95 -33.81 -41.55
N ALA A 7 73.65 -32.71 -40.92
CA ALA A 7 73.02 -32.74 -39.60
C ALA A 7 71.53 -32.86 -39.72
N PRO A 8 70.87 -33.84 -39.05
CA PRO A 8 69.43 -33.90 -39.07
C PRO A 8 68.83 -32.78 -38.20
N ILE A 9 68.03 -31.99 -38.83
CA ILE A 9 67.20 -31.00 -38.15
C ILE A 9 66.10 -31.74 -37.45
N ALA A 10 66.20 -31.84 -36.13
CA ALA A 10 65.12 -32.31 -35.29
C ALA A 10 64.12 -31.19 -35.17
N VAL A 11 63.00 -31.30 -35.88
CA VAL A 11 61.84 -30.43 -35.71
C VAL A 11 61.14 -30.90 -34.41
N ALA A 12 61.34 -30.17 -33.34
CA ALA A 12 60.58 -30.34 -32.12
C ALA A 12 59.18 -29.71 -32.34
N LEU A 13 58.20 -30.55 -32.53
CA LEU A 13 56.82 -30.14 -32.47
C LEU A 13 56.49 -29.84 -31.03
N ALA A 14 56.49 -28.55 -30.68
CA ALA A 14 55.90 -28.10 -29.41
C ALA A 14 54.40 -28.15 -29.57
N LEU A 15 53.75 -29.22 -29.05
CA LEU A 15 52.29 -29.21 -28.81
C LEU A 15 52.04 -28.16 -27.75
N ALA A 16 51.58 -27.01 -28.17
CA ALA A 16 50.95 -26.06 -27.27
C ALA A 16 49.65 -26.70 -26.76
N ALA A 17 49.69 -27.21 -25.55
CA ALA A 17 48.46 -27.55 -24.83
C ALA A 17 47.72 -26.25 -24.59
N ALA A 18 46.77 -25.96 -25.46
CA ALA A 18 45.78 -24.92 -25.21
C ALA A 18 44.96 -25.36 -24.01
N GLY A 19 45.39 -25.01 -22.82
CA GLY A 19 44.56 -25.14 -21.64
C GLY A 19 43.29 -24.33 -21.85
N SER A 20 42.16 -25.02 -21.94
CA SER A 20 40.88 -24.37 -21.93
C SER A 20 40.77 -23.57 -20.62
N ALA A 21 40.86 -22.26 -20.75
CA ALA A 21 40.56 -21.38 -19.63
C ALA A 21 39.09 -21.53 -19.29
N GLN A 22 38.79 -22.32 -18.28
CA GLN A 22 37.45 -22.42 -17.74
C GLN A 22 37.15 -21.13 -16.98
N ALA A 23 36.22 -20.36 -17.48
CA ALA A 23 35.69 -19.21 -16.76
C ALA A 23 35.03 -19.71 -15.47
N ALA A 24 35.64 -19.46 -14.32
CA ALA A 24 35.02 -19.76 -13.03
C ALA A 24 33.90 -18.76 -12.78
N THR A 25 32.66 -19.23 -12.82
CA THR A 25 31.51 -18.41 -12.42
C THR A 25 31.39 -18.43 -10.90
N LYS A 26 31.48 -17.27 -10.30
CA LYS A 26 31.19 -17.07 -8.86
C LYS A 26 29.82 -16.49 -8.73
N THR A 27 28.97 -17.13 -7.94
CA THR A 27 27.65 -16.64 -7.58
C THR A 27 27.62 -16.27 -6.13
N ALA A 28 27.01 -15.15 -5.82
CA ALA A 28 26.72 -14.73 -4.46
C ALA A 28 25.24 -14.44 -4.36
N SER A 29 24.63 -14.81 -3.26
CA SER A 29 23.25 -14.49 -2.94
C SER A 29 23.20 -13.54 -1.75
N PHE A 30 22.25 -12.62 -1.77
CA PHE A 30 21.96 -11.76 -0.64
C PHE A 30 20.44 -11.73 -0.42
N ASN A 31 20.04 -11.54 0.81
CA ASN A 31 18.64 -11.45 1.16
C ASN A 31 18.19 -10.00 1.06
N VAL A 32 17.09 -9.78 0.36
CA VAL A 32 16.38 -8.50 0.35
C VAL A 32 15.12 -8.69 1.18
N THR A 33 15.04 -7.99 2.29
CA THR A 33 13.87 -8.02 3.17
C THR A 33 13.22 -6.65 3.19
N ALA A 34 11.89 -6.62 3.14
CA ALA A 34 11.10 -5.42 3.32
C ALA A 34 9.96 -5.73 4.28
N THR A 35 9.68 -4.80 5.17
CA THR A 35 8.54 -4.89 6.07
C THR A 35 7.53 -3.83 5.69
N VAL A 36 6.28 -4.23 5.47
CA VAL A 36 5.17 -3.30 5.23
C VAL A 36 4.53 -3.01 6.58
N ALA A 37 4.64 -1.77 7.04
CA ALA A 37 3.97 -1.33 8.24
C ALA A 37 2.47 -1.17 8.00
N ASN A 38 1.66 -1.56 8.99
CA ASN A 38 0.23 -1.31 8.97
C ASN A 38 -0.02 0.21 9.06
N ASN A 39 -0.69 0.75 8.07
CA ASN A 39 -1.02 2.17 8.00
C ASN A 39 -2.38 2.35 7.35
N CYS A 40 -3.17 3.29 7.85
CA CYS A 40 -4.45 3.68 7.30
C CYS A 40 -4.54 5.21 7.16
N LEU A 41 -5.10 5.63 6.05
CA LEU A 41 -5.50 7.01 5.82
C LEU A 41 -7.02 7.07 5.75
N ILE A 42 -7.60 8.06 6.40
CA ILE A 42 -9.04 8.32 6.39
C ILE A 42 -9.29 9.73 5.90
N SER A 43 -10.29 9.89 5.07
CA SER A 43 -10.82 11.18 4.65
C SER A 43 -12.33 11.12 4.61
N ALA A 44 -12.99 12.22 4.94
CA ALA A 44 -14.43 12.35 4.91
C ALA A 44 -14.84 13.65 4.21
N ASN A 45 -15.87 13.57 3.41
CA ASN A 45 -16.49 14.75 2.83
C ASN A 45 -17.45 15.39 3.84
N PRO A 46 -17.60 16.70 3.85
CA PRO A 46 -18.62 17.35 4.64
C PRO A 46 -20.01 16.82 4.30
N LEU A 47 -20.86 16.65 5.31
CA LEU A 47 -22.26 16.36 5.16
C LEU A 47 -23.07 17.64 5.34
N ALA A 48 -23.68 18.13 4.26
CA ALA A 48 -24.51 19.29 4.28
C ALA A 48 -25.98 18.88 4.15
N LEU A 49 -26.76 19.18 5.18
CA LEU A 49 -28.21 18.86 5.20
C LEU A 49 -29.06 19.98 4.57
N GLY A 50 -28.48 21.15 4.31
CA GLY A 50 -29.21 22.30 3.80
C GLY A 50 -29.97 23.04 4.90
N ALA A 51 -30.94 23.87 4.50
CA ALA A 51 -31.76 24.63 5.42
C ALA A 51 -32.93 23.79 5.96
N PHE A 52 -33.06 23.73 7.27
CA PHE A 52 -34.16 23.05 7.94
C PHE A 52 -35.31 24.04 8.20
N ASP A 53 -36.50 23.70 7.72
CA ASP A 53 -37.71 24.54 7.84
C ASP A 53 -38.58 24.22 9.07
N GLY A 54 -38.14 23.22 9.86
CA GLY A 54 -38.86 22.76 11.04
C GLY A 54 -40.02 21.80 10.75
N THR A 55 -40.28 21.45 9.48
CA THR A 55 -41.45 20.67 9.09
C THR A 55 -41.07 19.28 8.57
N ASN A 56 -40.04 19.23 7.72
CA ASN A 56 -39.65 18.00 7.05
C ASN A 56 -38.26 17.51 7.48
N ASN A 57 -38.12 16.20 7.62
CA ASN A 57 -36.80 15.63 7.86
C ASN A 57 -35.91 15.85 6.64
N LEU A 58 -34.69 16.34 6.89
CA LEU A 58 -33.68 16.46 5.86
C LEU A 58 -32.81 15.20 5.86
N ALA A 59 -32.50 14.73 4.69
CA ALA A 59 -31.58 13.61 4.50
C ALA A 59 -30.53 13.98 3.46
N ALA A 60 -29.29 13.60 3.71
CA ALA A 60 -28.18 13.74 2.79
C ALA A 60 -27.20 12.60 2.99
N THR A 61 -26.36 12.40 2.01
CA THR A 61 -25.29 11.37 2.07
C THR A 61 -23.93 12.02 1.96
N SER A 62 -22.98 11.41 2.63
CA SER A 62 -21.56 11.77 2.50
C SER A 62 -20.73 10.50 2.39
N THR A 63 -19.50 10.66 1.98
CA THR A 63 -18.58 9.54 1.78
C THR A 63 -17.40 9.65 2.71
N VAL A 64 -17.11 8.56 3.42
CA VAL A 64 -15.87 8.36 4.16
C VAL A 64 -15.02 7.39 3.36
N VAL A 65 -13.79 7.77 3.08
CA VAL A 65 -12.83 6.94 2.35
C VAL A 65 -11.73 6.52 3.30
N VAL A 66 -11.51 5.22 3.37
CA VAL A 66 -10.41 4.61 4.14
C VAL A 66 -9.49 3.88 3.17
N ARG A 67 -8.21 4.14 3.29
CA ARG A 67 -7.16 3.45 2.53
C ARG A 67 -6.12 2.91 3.48
N CYS A 68 -6.00 1.60 3.54
CA CYS A 68 -5.03 0.92 4.39
C CYS A 68 -4.03 0.11 3.55
N THR A 69 -2.87 -0.16 4.12
CA THR A 69 -1.95 -1.17 3.58
C THR A 69 -2.64 -2.53 3.56
N ASN A 70 -2.35 -3.33 2.53
CA ASN A 70 -3.00 -4.62 2.34
C ASN A 70 -2.85 -5.51 3.59
N GLY A 71 -3.94 -6.13 4.00
CA GLY A 71 -3.99 -6.99 5.19
C GLY A 71 -4.16 -6.25 6.52
N THR A 72 -4.28 -4.92 6.52
CA THR A 72 -4.54 -4.13 7.72
C THR A 72 -6.03 -4.17 8.07
N ALA A 73 -6.37 -4.70 9.23
CA ALA A 73 -7.72 -4.60 9.77
C ALA A 73 -7.95 -3.19 10.33
N TYR A 74 -9.13 -2.65 10.12
CA TYR A 74 -9.53 -1.34 10.63
C TYR A 74 -11.01 -1.30 10.99
N ASN A 75 -11.36 -0.40 11.91
CA ASN A 75 -12.73 -0.01 12.22
C ASN A 75 -12.89 1.49 11.96
N VAL A 76 -14.09 1.90 11.58
CA VAL A 76 -14.44 3.31 11.45
C VAL A 76 -15.53 3.63 12.44
N ASP A 77 -15.20 4.48 13.40
CA ASP A 77 -16.13 4.92 14.43
C ASP A 77 -16.39 6.42 14.29
N LEU A 78 -17.61 6.82 14.56
CA LEU A 78 -18.02 8.22 14.62
C LEU A 78 -18.23 8.64 16.07
N SER A 79 -17.97 9.90 16.37
CA SER A 79 -18.26 10.42 17.70
C SER A 79 -19.76 10.61 17.91
N SER A 80 -20.18 10.60 19.17
CA SER A 80 -21.56 10.93 19.56
C SER A 80 -21.89 12.42 19.40
N GLY A 81 -20.91 13.24 19.01
CA GLY A 81 -21.09 14.67 18.88
C GLY A 81 -21.28 15.38 20.23
N LEU A 82 -21.98 16.50 20.22
CA LEU A 82 -22.18 17.31 21.41
C LEU A 82 -23.13 16.70 22.44
N SER A 83 -24.02 15.79 22.04
CA SER A 83 -25.00 15.19 22.93
C SER A 83 -24.45 14.11 23.84
N GLY A 84 -23.31 13.50 23.47
CA GLY A 84 -22.81 12.30 24.15
C GLY A 84 -23.64 11.03 23.87
N SER A 85 -24.63 11.09 23.00
CA SER A 85 -25.54 9.98 22.67
C SER A 85 -25.49 9.66 21.18
N PHE A 86 -25.27 8.39 20.84
CA PHE A 86 -25.32 7.92 19.44
C PHE A 86 -26.74 7.85 18.91
N ALA A 87 -27.73 7.66 19.78
CA ALA A 87 -29.14 7.59 19.38
C ALA A 87 -29.76 8.95 19.04
N ALA A 88 -29.18 10.02 19.58
CA ALA A 88 -29.70 11.38 19.40
C ALA A 88 -28.53 12.38 19.41
N ARG A 89 -27.81 12.44 18.32
CA ARG A 89 -26.73 13.44 18.15
C ARG A 89 -27.34 14.83 18.00
N THR A 90 -26.67 15.84 18.51
CA THR A 90 -27.10 17.24 18.41
C THR A 90 -26.05 18.11 17.76
N MET A 91 -26.51 19.05 16.95
CA MET A 91 -25.74 20.19 16.48
C MET A 91 -26.39 21.47 16.98
N LEU A 92 -25.65 22.57 16.99
CA LEU A 92 -26.14 23.85 17.43
C LEU A 92 -26.16 24.84 16.26
N SER A 93 -27.22 25.61 16.18
CA SER A 93 -27.33 26.82 15.37
C SER A 93 -27.48 27.99 16.32
N GLY A 94 -26.37 28.66 16.68
CA GLY A 94 -26.35 29.57 17.80
C GLY A 94 -26.60 28.85 19.12
N SER A 95 -27.69 29.14 19.82
CA SER A 95 -28.13 28.43 21.04
C SER A 95 -29.14 27.31 20.79
N ASP A 96 -29.65 27.18 19.56
CA ASP A 96 -30.74 26.28 19.25
C ASP A 96 -30.18 24.88 18.89
N PRO A 97 -30.55 23.83 19.64
CA PRO A 97 -30.13 22.49 19.33
C PRO A 97 -30.98 21.87 18.23
N LEU A 98 -30.33 21.22 17.28
CA LEU A 98 -30.99 20.41 16.26
C LEU A 98 -30.51 18.96 16.41
N VAL A 99 -31.48 18.05 16.51
CA VAL A 99 -31.19 16.62 16.62
C VAL A 99 -30.97 16.04 15.23
N TYR A 100 -29.95 15.23 15.09
CA TYR A 100 -29.66 14.48 13.86
C TYR A 100 -29.18 13.08 14.19
N ASN A 101 -29.19 12.20 13.22
CA ASN A 101 -28.55 10.89 13.31
C ASN A 101 -27.74 10.58 12.06
N LEU A 102 -26.79 9.67 12.22
CA LEU A 102 -25.99 9.13 11.15
C LEU A 102 -26.26 7.62 11.05
N TYR A 103 -26.45 7.16 9.83
CA TYR A 103 -26.82 5.77 9.54
C TYR A 103 -25.82 5.16 8.56
N THR A 104 -25.63 3.87 8.66
CA THR A 104 -24.80 3.10 7.72
C THR A 104 -25.58 2.60 6.52
N ASP A 105 -26.89 2.77 6.53
CA ASP A 105 -27.80 2.28 5.50
C ASP A 105 -28.75 3.38 4.97
N THR A 106 -29.28 3.15 3.79
CA THR A 106 -30.23 4.06 3.13
C THR A 106 -31.65 3.97 3.65
N THR A 107 -31.93 3.00 4.50
CA THR A 107 -33.25 2.79 5.12
C THR A 107 -33.35 3.45 6.50
N TYR A 108 -32.28 4.06 6.99
CA TYR A 108 -32.19 4.76 8.28
C TYR A 108 -32.54 3.87 9.47
N THR A 109 -32.12 2.60 9.43
CA THR A 109 -32.39 1.62 10.48
C THR A 109 -31.18 1.35 11.36
N ASN A 110 -29.98 1.41 10.79
CA ASN A 110 -28.75 1.11 11.50
C ASN A 110 -28.01 2.40 11.84
N VAL A 111 -28.15 2.85 13.07
CA VAL A 111 -27.41 4.01 13.59
C VAL A 111 -25.93 3.66 13.63
N TRP A 112 -25.12 4.58 13.10
CA TRP A 112 -23.67 4.40 13.06
C TRP A 112 -23.02 4.89 14.34
#